data_ca585e1d67d54a1f5678aaa70579c14d
#
_entry.id   ca585e1d67d54a1f5678aaa70579c14d
#
_cell.length_a   1.000
_cell.length_b   1.000
_cell.length_c   1.000
_cell.angle_alpha   90.00
_cell.angle_beta   90.00
_cell.angle_gamma   90.00
#
_symmetry.space_group_name_H-M   'P 1'
#
loop_
_entity.id
_entity.type
_entity.pdbx_description
1 polymer ?
#
loop_
_entity_poly.entity_id
_entity_poly.type
_entity_poly.pdbx_seq_one_letter_code
_entity_poly.pdbx_strand_id
1 'polypeptide(L)'
;KIKFESNIRIAETYNQYDKEVDTATATHNEEVDAVQSSSNIALIYKPNQKFTNKFILANTYIKRVYAPTPLSGNPEKDNYKGYRNSLMYSGNYNFNLDNSIVFGLEREDDQIGYNKNAIGMTYKDAYITSSYVDYQSRITKNIYGTLGARFDEHSLSGNEDSHRATLAYLFDDKSTKLKSSYGTGFRFPSLFETYYVDSGFKSVYAENSESFDFGIEKSFLDLGLSIDASYFNLKYYDALEAWNTSGWLA
;
A
#
# COMPACT_ATOMS: atom_id res chain seq x y z
N LYS A 1 8.63 -12.83 27.13
CA LYS A 1 9.13 -13.65 26.00
C LYS A 1 9.62 -12.71 24.90
N ILE A 2 10.77 -13.06 24.31
CA ILE A 2 11.35 -12.33 23.16
C ILE A 2 11.39 -13.30 21.99
N LYS A 3 11.07 -12.81 20.78
CA LYS A 3 11.18 -13.53 19.51
C LYS A 3 11.77 -12.60 18.46
N PHE A 4 12.73 -13.11 17.69
CA PHE A 4 13.26 -12.45 16.49
C PHE A 4 12.75 -13.15 15.26
N GLU A 5 12.41 -12.36 14.24
CA GLU A 5 12.04 -12.83 12.92
C GLU A 5 12.85 -12.04 11.90
N SER A 6 13.33 -12.68 10.85
CA SER A 6 13.96 -12.01 9.72
C SER A 6 13.51 -12.62 8.42
N ASN A 7 13.42 -11.80 7.39
CA ASN A 7 13.08 -12.22 6.04
C ASN A 7 13.94 -11.47 5.04
N ILE A 8 14.43 -12.16 4.03
CA ILE A 8 15.17 -11.59 2.91
C ILE A 8 14.59 -12.21 1.64
N ARG A 9 14.28 -11.36 0.66
CA ARG A 9 13.84 -11.76 -0.66
C ARG A 9 14.66 -11.01 -1.71
N ILE A 10 15.14 -11.72 -2.72
CA ILE A 10 15.77 -11.16 -3.91
C ILE A 10 15.05 -11.75 -5.11
N ALA A 11 14.70 -10.91 -6.06
CA ALA A 11 14.09 -11.32 -7.32
C ALA A 11 14.79 -10.57 -8.47
N GLU A 12 15.10 -11.31 -9.51
CA GLU A 12 15.62 -10.78 -10.78
C GLU A 12 14.64 -11.14 -11.86
N THR A 13 14.33 -10.20 -12.72
CA THR A 13 13.43 -10.40 -13.85
C THR A 13 14.03 -9.79 -15.10
N TYR A 14 13.89 -10.51 -16.19
CA TYR A 14 14.18 -10.05 -17.54
C TYR A 14 12.92 -10.18 -18.36
N ASN A 15 12.49 -9.08 -19.00
CA ASN A 15 11.33 -9.09 -19.87
C ASN A 15 11.68 -8.44 -21.21
N GLN A 16 11.17 -9.03 -22.27
CA GLN A 16 11.12 -8.42 -23.59
C GLN A 16 9.68 -7.98 -23.83
N TYR A 17 9.49 -6.80 -24.37
CA TYR A 17 8.17 -6.27 -24.69
C TYR A 17 8.22 -5.43 -25.97
N ASP A 18 7.08 -5.34 -26.63
CA ASP A 18 6.90 -4.47 -27.80
C ASP A 18 6.33 -3.13 -27.32
N LYS A 19 7.00 -2.04 -27.71
CA LYS A 19 6.41 -0.72 -27.56
C LYS A 19 5.53 -0.47 -28.77
N GLU A 20 4.27 -0.15 -28.55
CA GLU A 20 3.36 0.23 -29.60
C GLU A 20 3.96 1.38 -30.44
N VAL A 21 4.38 1.08 -31.64
CA VAL A 21 4.61 2.05 -32.69
C VAL A 21 3.76 1.62 -33.88
N ASP A 22 2.93 2.51 -34.31
CA ASP A 22 1.88 2.39 -35.33
C ASP A 22 2.44 2.15 -36.76
N THR A 23 3.45 1.31 -36.91
CA THR A 23 3.99 0.93 -38.20
C THR A 23 4.22 -0.58 -38.28
N ALA A 24 3.52 -1.20 -39.22
CA ALA A 24 3.46 -2.65 -39.47
C ALA A 24 4.81 -3.34 -39.79
N THR A 25 5.95 -2.73 -39.56
CA THR A 25 7.29 -3.25 -39.94
C THR A 25 8.34 -3.18 -38.83
N ALA A 26 8.01 -2.70 -37.65
CA ALA A 26 8.98 -2.56 -36.58
C ALA A 26 8.89 -3.74 -35.61
N THR A 27 9.79 -4.71 -35.72
CA THR A 27 10.08 -5.67 -34.67
C THR A 27 10.84 -4.93 -33.57
N HIS A 28 10.15 -4.53 -32.52
CA HIS A 28 10.77 -3.85 -31.37
C HIS A 28 11.05 -4.87 -30.27
N ASN A 29 12.31 -5.22 -30.12
CA ASN A 29 12.78 -5.99 -28.97
C ASN A 29 13.21 -5.00 -27.89
N GLU A 30 12.25 -4.38 -27.19
CA GLU A 30 12.59 -3.62 -25.98
C GLU A 30 12.80 -4.60 -24.82
N GLU A 31 13.78 -4.30 -24.01
CA GLU A 31 14.19 -5.16 -22.90
C GLU A 31 14.18 -4.36 -21.61
N VAL A 32 13.75 -5.01 -20.54
CA VAL A 32 13.88 -4.47 -19.19
C VAL A 32 14.47 -5.52 -18.26
N ASP A 33 15.58 -5.14 -17.65
CA ASP A 33 16.17 -5.87 -16.53
C ASP A 33 15.69 -5.22 -15.22
N ALA A 34 15.19 -6.02 -14.30
CA ALA A 34 14.84 -5.55 -12.99
C ALA A 34 15.42 -6.44 -11.88
N VAL A 35 15.95 -5.78 -10.87
CA VAL A 35 16.38 -6.42 -9.60
C VAL A 35 15.58 -5.79 -8.48
N GLN A 36 14.98 -6.63 -7.66
CA GLN A 36 14.29 -6.22 -6.44
C GLN A 36 14.84 -7.00 -5.25
N SER A 37 15.19 -6.30 -4.19
CA SER A 37 15.48 -6.91 -2.89
C SER A 37 14.60 -6.31 -1.82
N SER A 38 14.16 -7.13 -0.89
CA SER A 38 13.50 -6.69 0.32
C SER A 38 14.00 -7.48 1.52
N SER A 39 14.18 -6.79 2.63
CA SER A 39 14.58 -7.41 3.90
C SER A 39 13.84 -6.77 5.06
N ASN A 40 13.57 -7.56 6.09
CA ASN A 40 13.09 -7.04 7.35
C ASN A 40 13.64 -7.84 8.53
N ILE A 41 13.72 -7.16 9.67
CA ILE A 41 14.02 -7.75 10.98
C ILE A 41 12.92 -7.27 11.92
N ALA A 42 12.31 -8.20 12.64
CA ALA A 42 11.30 -7.91 13.65
C ALA A 42 11.72 -8.43 15.02
N LEU A 43 11.60 -7.58 16.03
CA LEU A 43 11.70 -7.93 17.43
C LEU A 43 10.31 -7.91 18.05
N ILE A 44 9.85 -9.07 18.54
CA ILE A 44 8.58 -9.20 19.23
C ILE A 44 8.86 -9.41 20.71
N TYR A 45 8.39 -8.49 21.55
CA TYR A 45 8.54 -8.53 23.00
C TYR A 45 7.19 -8.63 23.70
N LYS A 46 6.99 -9.70 24.47
CA LYS A 46 5.81 -9.94 25.29
C LYS A 46 6.20 -9.91 26.77
N PRO A 47 6.09 -8.75 27.45
CA PRO A 47 6.36 -8.65 28.88
C PRO A 47 5.41 -9.52 29.72
N ASN A 48 4.16 -9.62 29.29
CA ASN A 48 3.11 -10.43 29.91
C ASN A 48 2.14 -10.99 28.85
N GLN A 49 1.07 -11.65 29.28
CA GLN A 49 0.08 -12.24 28.38
C GLN A 49 -0.83 -11.20 27.70
N LYS A 50 -0.93 -9.99 28.26
CA LYS A 50 -1.82 -8.92 27.76
C LYS A 50 -1.14 -8.00 26.76
N PHE A 51 0.18 -7.86 26.82
CA PHE A 51 0.87 -6.86 26.03
C PHE A 51 1.89 -7.49 25.07
N THR A 52 1.75 -7.17 23.81
CA THR A 52 2.70 -7.54 22.75
C THR A 52 3.25 -6.27 22.12
N ASN A 53 4.56 -6.14 22.08
CA ASN A 53 5.26 -5.07 21.37
C ASN A 53 5.97 -5.69 20.16
N LYS A 54 5.93 -4.99 19.04
CA LYS A 54 6.63 -5.38 17.82
C LYS A 54 7.37 -4.18 17.25
N PHE A 55 8.67 -4.34 17.04
CA PHE A 55 9.53 -3.38 16.36
C PHE A 55 9.97 -4.00 15.04
N ILE A 56 9.90 -3.26 13.96
CA ILE A 56 10.30 -3.72 12.64
C ILE A 56 11.21 -2.70 12.02
N LEU A 57 12.33 -3.16 11.48
CA LEU A 57 13.18 -2.46 10.54
C LEU A 57 13.03 -3.15 9.19
N ALA A 58 12.71 -2.41 8.14
CA ALA A 58 12.57 -2.96 6.81
C ALA A 58 13.31 -2.09 5.79
N ASN A 59 13.80 -2.75 4.75
CA ASN A 59 14.41 -2.11 3.59
C ASN A 59 13.88 -2.74 2.31
N THR A 60 13.63 -1.92 1.30
CA THR A 60 13.32 -2.37 -0.05
C THR A 60 14.18 -1.58 -1.04
N TYR A 61 14.75 -2.29 -1.99
CA TYR A 61 15.48 -1.74 -3.12
C TYR A 61 14.91 -2.31 -4.40
N ILE A 62 14.74 -1.46 -5.40
CA ILE A 62 14.37 -1.83 -6.76
C ILE A 62 15.27 -1.10 -7.75
N LYS A 63 15.73 -1.80 -8.78
CA LYS A 63 16.41 -1.23 -9.93
C LYS A 63 15.75 -1.74 -11.19
N ARG A 64 15.48 -0.86 -12.14
CA ARG A 64 15.04 -1.20 -13.49
C ARG A 64 15.94 -0.52 -14.50
N VAL A 65 16.33 -1.27 -15.51
CA VAL A 65 17.17 -0.79 -16.60
C VAL A 65 16.44 -1.13 -17.90
N TYR A 66 16.04 -0.10 -18.62
CA TYR A 66 15.40 -0.24 -19.93
C TYR A 66 16.49 -0.13 -21.00
N ALA A 67 16.61 -1.15 -21.84
CA ALA A 67 17.53 -1.10 -22.97
C ALA A 67 17.00 -0.12 -24.02
N PRO A 68 17.88 0.66 -24.69
CA PRO A 68 17.49 1.56 -25.74
C PRO A 68 16.98 0.77 -26.95
N THR A 69 15.91 1.27 -27.57
CA THR A 69 15.49 0.75 -28.87
C THR A 69 16.42 1.22 -29.98
N PRO A 70 16.74 0.36 -30.95
CA PRO A 70 17.55 0.76 -32.10
C PRO A 70 16.96 1.93 -32.91
N LEU A 71 15.63 2.14 -32.83
CA LEU A 71 14.90 3.17 -33.57
C LEU A 71 14.79 4.52 -32.84
N SER A 72 15.07 4.59 -31.54
CA SER A 72 14.94 5.85 -30.80
C SER A 72 16.06 6.84 -31.04
N GLY A 73 17.13 6.42 -31.73
CA GLY A 73 18.34 7.23 -31.93
C GLY A 73 19.07 7.56 -30.63
N ASN A 74 18.57 7.10 -29.48
CA ASN A 74 19.18 7.30 -28.18
C ASN A 74 19.89 6.00 -27.75
N PRO A 75 21.23 5.95 -27.75
CA PRO A 75 21.98 4.74 -27.42
C PRO A 75 22.02 4.43 -25.94
N GLU A 76 21.32 5.21 -25.10
CA GLU A 76 21.54 5.14 -23.66
C GLU A 76 20.39 4.45 -22.93
N LYS A 77 20.75 3.68 -21.91
CA LYS A 77 19.82 2.94 -21.07
C LYS A 77 19.18 3.86 -20.04
N ASP A 78 17.84 3.85 -19.97
CA ASP A 78 17.14 4.49 -18.87
C ASP A 78 17.26 3.65 -17.59
N ASN A 79 17.72 4.28 -16.54
CA ASN A 79 17.91 3.65 -15.24
C ASN A 79 16.99 4.27 -14.20
N TYR A 80 16.25 3.41 -13.50
CA TYR A 80 15.39 3.79 -12.38
C TYR A 80 15.81 3.00 -11.15
N LYS A 81 15.91 3.69 -10.02
CA LYS A 81 16.19 3.09 -8.71
C LYS A 81 15.18 3.59 -7.70
N GLY A 82 14.74 2.71 -6.83
CA GLY A 82 13.89 3.03 -5.69
C GLY A 82 14.47 2.44 -4.42
N TYR A 83 14.45 3.21 -3.35
CA TYR A 83 14.85 2.79 -2.01
C TYR A 83 13.72 3.17 -1.06
N ARG A 84 13.41 2.24 -0.14
CA ARG A 84 12.50 2.49 0.97
C ARG A 84 13.09 1.90 2.23
N ASN A 85 13.19 2.72 3.27
CA ASN A 85 13.55 2.28 4.61
C ASN A 85 12.36 2.57 5.53
N SER A 86 11.99 1.58 6.35
CA SER A 86 10.88 1.74 7.29
C SER A 86 11.30 1.34 8.69
N LEU A 87 10.88 2.15 9.66
CA LEU A 87 10.94 1.86 11.09
C LEU A 87 9.51 1.86 11.61
N MET A 88 9.07 0.76 12.19
CA MET A 88 7.72 0.58 12.70
C MET A 88 7.74 0.10 14.14
N TYR A 89 6.89 0.67 14.96
CA TYR A 89 6.52 0.15 16.27
C TYR A 89 5.03 -0.13 16.32
N SER A 90 4.65 -1.28 16.85
CA SER A 90 3.26 -1.65 17.09
C SER A 90 3.10 -2.25 18.48
N GLY A 91 2.19 -1.69 19.26
CA GLY A 91 1.75 -2.21 20.55
C GLY A 91 0.35 -2.82 20.41
N ASN A 92 0.15 -4.01 20.98
CA ASN A 92 -1.18 -4.62 21.14
C ASN A 92 -1.41 -4.89 22.63
N TYR A 93 -2.46 -4.31 23.17
CA TYR A 93 -2.84 -4.50 24.56
C TYR A 93 -4.25 -5.09 24.67
N ASN A 94 -4.36 -6.29 25.27
CA ASN A 94 -5.61 -6.95 25.54
C ASN A 94 -6.08 -6.57 26.96
N PHE A 95 -7.12 -5.76 27.07
CA PHE A 95 -7.73 -5.40 28.36
C PHE A 95 -8.31 -6.66 29.02
N ASN A 96 -9.05 -7.45 28.21
CA ASN A 96 -9.65 -8.73 28.55
C ASN A 96 -9.80 -9.57 27.28
N LEU A 97 -10.60 -10.65 27.31
CA LEU A 97 -10.84 -11.52 26.15
C LEU A 97 -11.70 -10.87 25.05
N ASP A 98 -12.45 -9.84 25.40
CA ASP A 98 -13.42 -9.20 24.51
C ASP A 98 -12.93 -7.85 23.97
N ASN A 99 -11.89 -7.27 24.58
CA ASN A 99 -11.47 -5.91 24.27
C ASN A 99 -9.95 -5.81 24.10
N SER A 100 -9.52 -5.25 23.01
CA SER A 100 -8.12 -4.98 22.71
C SER A 100 -7.93 -3.65 22.00
N ILE A 101 -6.72 -3.09 22.14
CA ILE A 101 -6.28 -1.92 21.41
C ILE A 101 -4.94 -2.23 20.73
N VAL A 102 -4.85 -1.84 19.46
CA VAL A 102 -3.60 -1.83 18.70
C VAL A 102 -3.25 -0.38 18.43
N PHE A 103 -2.00 -0.01 18.60
CA PHE A 103 -1.51 1.34 18.30
C PHE A 103 -0.09 1.25 17.77
N GLY A 104 0.32 2.24 17.02
CA GLY A 104 1.66 2.24 16.46
C GLY A 104 2.13 3.56 15.93
N LEU A 105 3.44 3.59 15.66
CA LEU A 105 4.17 4.68 15.02
C LEU A 105 4.98 4.09 13.88
N GLU A 106 5.08 4.83 12.79
CA GLU A 106 5.82 4.42 11.61
C GLU A 106 6.57 5.61 11.03
N ARG A 107 7.78 5.36 10.55
CA ARG A 107 8.55 6.26 9.72
C ARG A 107 8.97 5.52 8.48
N GLU A 108 8.67 6.09 7.33
CA GLU A 108 9.05 5.58 6.03
C GLU A 108 9.83 6.66 5.28
N ASP A 109 11.04 6.35 4.84
CA ASP A 109 11.90 7.22 4.04
C ASP A 109 12.04 6.62 2.66
N ASP A 110 11.56 7.34 1.64
CA ASP A 110 11.59 6.97 0.22
C ASP A 110 12.61 7.79 -0.55
N GLN A 111 13.30 7.14 -1.46
CA GLN A 111 14.16 7.81 -2.43
C GLN A 111 13.98 7.18 -3.81
N ILE A 112 13.87 8.00 -4.84
CA ILE A 112 13.99 7.57 -6.22
C ILE A 112 15.26 8.16 -6.85
N GLY A 113 15.90 7.37 -7.72
CA GLY A 113 16.96 7.83 -8.62
C GLY A 113 16.54 7.50 -10.05
N TYR A 114 16.70 8.45 -10.94
CA TYR A 114 16.44 8.23 -12.36
C TYR A 114 17.45 8.96 -13.22
N ASN A 115 17.75 8.37 -14.35
CA ASN A 115 18.48 9.04 -15.40
C ASN A 115 17.64 8.90 -16.68
N LYS A 116 17.37 10.02 -17.32
CA LYS A 116 16.72 10.09 -18.62
C LYS A 116 17.67 10.82 -19.56
N ASN A 117 17.93 10.24 -20.73
CA ASN A 117 18.80 10.84 -21.74
C ASN A 117 20.26 11.09 -21.28
N ALA A 118 20.82 10.22 -20.46
CA ALA A 118 22.24 10.23 -20.07
C ALA A 118 22.79 11.47 -19.36
N ILE A 119 21.93 12.31 -18.84
CA ILE A 119 22.37 13.56 -18.16
C ILE A 119 22.96 13.29 -16.77
N GLY A 120 23.01 12.01 -16.34
CA GLY A 120 23.40 11.59 -15.01
C GLY A 120 22.20 11.24 -14.13
N MET A 121 22.48 10.62 -12.97
CA MET A 121 21.42 10.23 -12.02
C MET A 121 20.90 11.43 -11.25
N THR A 122 19.62 11.66 -11.29
CA THR A 122 18.90 12.61 -10.42
C THR A 122 18.26 11.83 -9.28
N TYR A 123 18.41 12.32 -8.04
CA TYR A 123 17.80 11.72 -6.85
C TYR A 123 16.77 12.66 -6.22
N LYS A 124 15.69 12.09 -5.78
CA LYS A 124 14.60 12.76 -5.03
C LYS A 124 14.17 11.88 -3.87
N ASP A 125 13.82 12.50 -2.77
CA ASP A 125 13.41 11.83 -1.54
C ASP A 125 12.17 12.47 -0.93
N ALA A 126 11.45 11.69 -0.15
CA ALA A 126 10.39 12.12 0.73
C ALA A 126 10.29 11.17 1.91
N TYR A 127 9.56 11.59 2.93
CA TYR A 127 9.25 10.75 4.05
C TYR A 127 7.80 10.87 4.47
N ILE A 128 7.32 9.80 5.15
CA ILE A 128 6.03 9.76 5.82
C ILE A 128 6.27 9.39 7.29
N THR A 129 5.64 10.13 8.19
CA THR A 129 5.55 9.77 9.61
C THR A 129 4.10 9.51 9.94
N SER A 130 3.82 8.38 10.56
CA SER A 130 2.45 7.92 10.79
C SER A 130 2.23 7.56 12.24
N SER A 131 1.01 7.78 12.71
CA SER A 131 0.51 7.24 13.97
C SER A 131 -0.88 6.65 13.76
N TYR A 132 -1.17 5.56 14.47
CA TYR A 132 -2.48 4.92 14.34
C TYR A 132 -2.93 4.27 15.64
N VAL A 133 -4.25 4.10 15.74
CA VAL A 133 -4.90 3.38 16.83
C VAL A 133 -6.12 2.64 16.29
N ASP A 134 -6.28 1.38 16.73
CA ASP A 134 -7.44 0.53 16.46
C ASP A 134 -7.95 -0.07 17.78
N TYR A 135 -9.22 0.16 18.10
CA TYR A 135 -9.90 -0.47 19.22
C TYR A 135 -10.85 -1.54 18.71
N GLN A 136 -10.74 -2.74 19.23
CA GLN A 136 -11.57 -3.89 18.87
C GLN A 136 -12.34 -4.35 20.11
N SER A 137 -13.63 -4.57 19.94
CA SER A 137 -14.51 -4.95 21.04
C SER A 137 -15.54 -5.98 20.63
N ARG A 138 -15.74 -6.97 21.50
CA ARG A 138 -16.98 -7.74 21.56
C ARG A 138 -17.95 -7.02 22.49
N ILE A 139 -18.79 -6.17 21.90
CA ILE A 139 -19.70 -5.27 22.62
C ILE A 139 -20.75 -6.06 23.40
N THR A 140 -21.28 -7.12 22.79
CA THR A 140 -22.17 -8.11 23.43
C THR A 140 -21.76 -9.52 22.97
N LYS A 141 -22.47 -10.55 23.44
CA LYS A 141 -22.24 -11.95 23.00
C LYS A 141 -22.32 -12.12 21.46
N ASN A 142 -23.04 -11.22 20.79
CA ASN A 142 -23.39 -11.32 19.37
C ASN A 142 -22.87 -10.14 18.52
N ILE A 143 -22.43 -9.04 19.15
CA ILE A 143 -22.03 -7.82 18.46
C ILE A 143 -20.54 -7.61 18.63
N TYR A 144 -19.85 -7.43 17.51
CA TYR A 144 -18.42 -7.15 17.43
C TYR A 144 -18.23 -5.83 16.68
N GLY A 145 -17.32 -5.01 17.14
CA GLY A 145 -17.02 -3.73 16.51
C GLY A 145 -15.54 -3.40 16.53
N THR A 146 -15.12 -2.61 15.54
CA THR A 146 -13.78 -2.03 15.48
C THR A 146 -13.91 -0.55 15.17
N LEU A 147 -13.09 0.28 15.83
CA LEU A 147 -12.89 1.69 15.51
C LEU A 147 -11.40 1.94 15.33
N GLY A 148 -11.02 2.54 14.22
CA GLY A 148 -9.64 2.85 13.91
C GLY A 148 -9.48 4.25 13.39
N ALA A 149 -8.34 4.87 13.71
CA ALA A 149 -7.91 6.15 13.17
C ALA A 149 -6.41 6.11 12.88
N ARG A 150 -5.99 6.77 11.83
CA ARG A 150 -4.60 6.93 11.42
C ARG A 150 -4.37 8.37 10.97
N PHE A 151 -3.23 8.91 11.35
CA PHE A 151 -2.74 10.20 10.93
C PHE A 151 -1.37 10.03 10.28
N ASP A 152 -1.18 10.67 9.14
CA ASP A 152 0.04 10.60 8.33
C ASP A 152 0.51 12.02 7.98
N GLU A 153 1.80 12.27 8.17
CA GLU A 153 2.49 13.49 7.76
C GLU A 153 3.48 13.15 6.65
N HIS A 154 3.22 13.65 5.45
CA HIS A 154 4.11 13.49 4.29
C HIS A 154 4.91 14.76 4.05
N SER A 155 6.23 14.64 3.89
CA SER A 155 7.17 15.77 3.78
C SER A 155 6.91 16.73 2.63
N LEU A 156 6.20 16.29 1.58
CA LEU A 156 5.91 17.09 0.39
C LEU A 156 4.42 17.42 0.22
N SER A 157 3.54 16.49 0.64
CA SER A 157 2.10 16.55 0.35
C SER A 157 1.24 16.97 1.54
N GLY A 158 1.86 17.25 2.69
CA GLY A 158 1.14 17.66 3.90
C GLY A 158 0.60 16.49 4.72
N ASN A 159 -0.51 16.74 5.40
CA ASN A 159 -1.07 15.82 6.38
C ASN A 159 -2.39 15.24 5.87
N GLU A 160 -2.59 13.96 6.14
CA GLU A 160 -3.85 13.25 5.87
C GLU A 160 -4.26 12.42 7.07
N ASP A 161 -5.56 12.22 7.23
CA ASP A 161 -6.11 11.30 8.21
C ASP A 161 -7.07 10.31 7.58
N SER A 162 -7.16 9.15 8.19
CA SER A 162 -8.13 8.14 7.80
C SER A 162 -8.75 7.48 9.02
N HIS A 163 -10.01 7.06 8.87
CA HIS A 163 -10.72 6.39 9.93
C HIS A 163 -11.56 5.23 9.39
N ARG A 164 -11.80 4.26 10.26
CA ARG A 164 -12.57 3.07 9.96
C ARG A 164 -13.46 2.69 11.13
N ALA A 165 -14.70 2.34 10.82
CA ALA A 165 -15.63 1.71 11.74
C ALA A 165 -16.14 0.41 11.13
N THR A 166 -16.20 -0.66 11.91
CA THR A 166 -16.81 -1.92 11.48
C THR A 166 -17.80 -2.40 12.54
N LEU A 167 -18.85 -3.06 12.11
CA LEU A 167 -19.82 -3.70 12.97
C LEU A 167 -20.19 -5.06 12.39
N ALA A 168 -20.22 -6.09 13.25
CA ALA A 168 -20.70 -7.41 12.88
C ALA A 168 -21.67 -7.91 13.93
N TYR A 169 -22.79 -8.48 13.47
CA TYR A 169 -23.78 -9.15 14.28
C TYR A 169 -23.85 -10.63 13.91
N LEU A 170 -23.52 -11.48 14.86
CA LEU A 170 -23.62 -12.93 14.74
C LEU A 170 -24.92 -13.38 15.39
N PHE A 171 -25.83 -13.98 14.63
CA PHE A 171 -27.09 -14.50 15.13
C PHE A 171 -26.86 -15.65 16.12
N ASP A 172 -27.85 -15.91 16.99
CA ASP A 172 -27.74 -16.96 18.01
C ASP A 172 -27.58 -18.36 17.41
N ASP A 173 -28.07 -18.57 16.17
CA ASP A 173 -27.87 -19.81 15.40
C ASP A 173 -26.40 -20.03 14.96
N LYS A 174 -25.53 -19.04 15.16
CA LYS A 174 -24.10 -19.01 14.78
C LYS A 174 -23.83 -19.31 13.30
N SER A 175 -24.86 -19.40 12.51
CA SER A 175 -24.78 -19.70 11.07
C SER A 175 -25.05 -18.49 10.20
N THR A 176 -25.59 -17.42 10.77
CA THR A 176 -25.90 -16.17 10.06
C THR A 176 -25.13 -15.01 10.68
N LYS A 177 -24.49 -14.20 9.83
CA LYS A 177 -23.74 -13.02 10.23
C LYS A 177 -24.08 -11.85 9.33
N LEU A 178 -24.41 -10.71 9.91
CA LEU A 178 -24.45 -9.42 9.22
C LEU A 178 -23.14 -8.69 9.47
N LYS A 179 -22.63 -7.99 8.49
CA LYS A 179 -21.40 -7.21 8.57
C LYS A 179 -21.59 -5.87 7.87
N SER A 180 -20.99 -4.83 8.42
CA SER A 180 -20.95 -3.50 7.82
C SER A 180 -19.61 -2.86 8.12
N SER A 181 -19.09 -2.10 7.18
CA SER A 181 -17.91 -1.26 7.38
C SER A 181 -18.10 0.11 6.74
N TYR A 182 -17.46 1.10 7.33
CA TYR A 182 -17.27 2.42 6.77
C TYR A 182 -15.80 2.80 6.97
N GLY A 183 -15.19 3.41 5.98
CA GLY A 183 -13.82 3.88 6.08
C GLY A 183 -13.50 4.96 5.07
N THR A 184 -12.56 5.80 5.45
CA THR A 184 -11.86 6.74 4.57
C THR A 184 -10.46 6.23 4.27
N GLY A 185 -9.88 6.66 3.18
CA GLY A 185 -8.52 6.35 2.80
C GLY A 185 -7.94 7.45 1.93
N PHE A 186 -6.64 7.47 1.80
CA PHE A 186 -5.94 8.41 0.93
C PHE A 186 -4.73 7.73 0.28
N ARG A 187 -4.20 8.37 -0.76
CA ARG A 187 -2.96 8.00 -1.43
C ARG A 187 -2.13 9.25 -1.70
N PHE A 188 -0.97 9.35 -1.11
CA PHE A 188 -0.01 10.38 -1.52
C PHE A 188 0.54 10.10 -2.92
N PRO A 189 0.81 11.12 -3.73
CA PRO A 189 1.50 10.94 -5.00
C PRO A 189 2.88 10.32 -4.76
N SER A 190 3.27 9.39 -5.61
CA SER A 190 4.60 8.82 -5.58
C SER A 190 5.65 9.87 -5.95
N LEU A 191 6.91 9.66 -5.57
CA LEU A 191 8.01 10.51 -6.00
C LEU A 191 8.17 10.56 -7.52
N PHE A 192 7.78 9.48 -8.21
CA PHE A 192 7.75 9.45 -9.66
C PHE A 192 6.68 10.39 -10.24
N GLU A 193 5.46 10.33 -9.73
CA GLU A 193 4.37 11.25 -10.12
C GLU A 193 4.72 12.70 -9.81
N THR A 194 5.39 12.96 -8.68
CA THR A 194 5.74 14.32 -8.25
C THR A 194 6.86 14.95 -9.10
N TYR A 195 7.87 14.17 -9.53
CA TYR A 195 9.10 14.73 -10.08
C TYR A 195 9.45 14.31 -11.50
N TYR A 196 8.95 13.16 -11.95
CA TYR A 196 9.35 12.59 -13.24
C TYR A 196 8.41 12.96 -14.38
N VAL A 197 7.14 13.14 -14.08
CA VAL A 197 6.14 13.38 -15.14
C VAL A 197 6.28 14.80 -15.66
N ASP A 198 6.84 14.94 -16.85
CA ASP A 198 7.16 16.19 -17.55
C ASP A 198 5.94 17.04 -17.91
N SER A 199 4.74 16.51 -17.78
CA SER A 199 3.57 17.14 -18.32
C SER A 199 2.38 17.08 -17.37
N GLY A 200 2.29 18.05 -16.49
CA GLY A 200 1.00 18.45 -15.98
C GLY A 200 0.55 17.94 -14.62
N PHE A 201 1.23 17.01 -13.99
CA PHE A 201 0.97 16.76 -12.57
C PHE A 201 1.49 17.94 -11.76
N LYS A 202 0.65 18.87 -11.48
CA LYS A 202 0.96 20.01 -10.59
C LYS A 202 0.48 19.77 -9.16
N SER A 203 -0.22 18.67 -8.92
CA SER A 203 -0.76 18.39 -7.61
C SER A 203 0.20 17.52 -6.82
N VAL A 204 0.61 18.03 -5.68
CA VAL A 204 1.30 17.30 -4.62
C VAL A 204 0.31 16.85 -3.53
N TYR A 205 -0.99 16.98 -3.78
CA TYR A 205 -2.05 16.63 -2.84
C TYR A 205 -2.38 15.16 -2.93
N ALA A 206 -2.85 14.61 -1.82
CA ALA A 206 -3.30 13.23 -1.76
C ALA A 206 -4.63 13.04 -2.51
N GLU A 207 -4.79 11.87 -3.14
CA GLU A 207 -6.10 11.38 -3.54
C GLU A 207 -6.83 10.86 -2.31
N ASN A 208 -8.12 11.11 -2.21
CA ASN A 208 -8.95 10.70 -1.10
C ASN A 208 -10.01 9.69 -1.55
N SER A 209 -10.41 8.83 -0.63
CA SER A 209 -11.48 7.86 -0.88
C SER A 209 -12.38 7.67 0.34
N GLU A 210 -13.62 7.29 0.07
CA GLU A 210 -14.62 6.94 1.06
C GLU A 210 -15.31 5.64 0.65
N SER A 211 -15.43 4.69 1.56
CA SER A 211 -16.07 3.42 1.30
C SER A 211 -17.10 3.06 2.36
N PHE A 212 -18.17 2.41 1.91
CA PHE A 212 -19.19 1.80 2.75
C PHE A 212 -19.51 0.41 2.24
N ASP A 213 -19.54 -0.58 3.13
CA ASP A 213 -19.90 -1.95 2.83
C ASP A 213 -20.99 -2.45 3.78
N PHE A 214 -21.87 -3.29 3.24
CA PHE A 214 -22.83 -4.07 4.00
C PHE A 214 -22.94 -5.47 3.42
N GLY A 215 -22.94 -6.50 4.27
CA GLY A 215 -22.99 -7.88 3.79
C GLY A 215 -23.71 -8.82 4.76
N ILE A 216 -24.17 -9.93 4.21
CA ILE A 216 -24.74 -11.06 4.93
C ILE A 216 -24.02 -12.35 4.55
N GLU A 217 -23.64 -13.12 5.56
CA GLU A 217 -23.11 -14.47 5.40
C GLU A 217 -24.08 -15.48 6.01
N LYS A 218 -24.37 -16.57 5.31
CA LYS A 218 -25.19 -17.69 5.81
C LYS A 218 -24.53 -19.02 5.51
N SER A 219 -24.30 -19.81 6.56
CA SER A 219 -23.80 -21.18 6.44
C SER A 219 -24.93 -22.18 6.69
N PHE A 220 -25.06 -23.13 5.78
CA PHE A 220 -25.99 -24.27 5.83
C PHE A 220 -25.16 -25.51 6.12
N LEU A 221 -24.92 -25.77 7.42
CA LEU A 221 -23.97 -26.79 7.86
C LEU A 221 -24.34 -28.21 7.36
N ASP A 222 -25.64 -28.53 7.36
CA ASP A 222 -26.15 -29.84 6.89
C ASP A 222 -25.90 -30.08 5.38
N LEU A 223 -25.76 -29.01 4.60
CA LEU A 223 -25.54 -29.05 3.16
C LEU A 223 -24.07 -28.83 2.79
N GLY A 224 -23.20 -28.48 3.74
CA GLY A 224 -21.84 -28.07 3.45
C GLY A 224 -21.76 -26.81 2.57
N LEU A 225 -22.80 -25.94 2.60
CA LEU A 225 -22.94 -24.76 1.75
C LEU A 225 -22.80 -23.48 2.59
N SER A 226 -22.05 -22.50 2.07
CA SER A 226 -22.02 -21.13 2.58
C SER A 226 -22.32 -20.13 1.47
N ILE A 227 -23.14 -19.13 1.77
CA ILE A 227 -23.51 -18.04 0.85
C ILE A 227 -23.08 -16.73 1.50
N ASP A 228 -22.37 -15.90 0.75
CA ASP A 228 -22.04 -14.51 1.10
C ASP A 228 -22.63 -13.59 0.03
N ALA A 229 -23.27 -12.51 0.46
CA ALA A 229 -23.74 -11.44 -0.40
C ALA A 229 -23.31 -10.10 0.20
N SER A 230 -22.72 -9.24 -0.61
CA SER A 230 -22.20 -7.94 -0.19
C SER A 230 -22.61 -6.85 -1.16
N TYR A 231 -22.98 -5.71 -0.61
CA TYR A 231 -23.10 -4.44 -1.31
C TYR A 231 -21.94 -3.55 -0.89
N PHE A 232 -21.32 -2.87 -1.83
CA PHE A 232 -20.29 -1.88 -1.55
C PHE A 232 -20.52 -0.60 -2.36
N ASN A 233 -20.09 0.51 -1.79
CA ASN A 233 -20.01 1.81 -2.45
C ASN A 233 -18.65 2.41 -2.16
N LEU A 234 -17.95 2.84 -3.22
CA LEU A 234 -16.63 3.44 -3.14
C LEU A 234 -16.62 4.72 -3.97
N LYS A 235 -16.14 5.79 -3.36
CA LYS A 235 -15.96 7.09 -4.02
C LYS A 235 -14.51 7.50 -3.92
N TYR A 236 -14.00 8.07 -5.00
CA TYR A 236 -12.69 8.71 -5.05
C TYR A 236 -12.88 10.21 -5.25
N TYR A 237 -12.00 10.98 -4.63
CA TYR A 237 -11.92 12.42 -4.73
C TYR A 237 -10.48 12.80 -5.08
N ASP A 238 -10.32 13.86 -5.88
CA ASP A 238 -9.02 14.42 -6.25
C ASP A 238 -8.08 13.39 -6.89
N ALA A 239 -8.65 12.45 -7.67
CA ALA A 239 -7.87 11.42 -8.36
C ALA A 239 -6.83 12.06 -9.30
N LEU A 240 -5.59 11.57 -9.23
CA LEU A 240 -4.51 12.04 -10.07
C LEU A 240 -4.67 11.46 -11.47
N GLU A 241 -5.01 12.31 -12.44
CA GLU A 241 -5.12 11.94 -13.84
C GLU A 241 -3.89 12.41 -14.62
N ALA A 242 -3.29 11.51 -15.39
CA ALA A 242 -2.23 11.85 -16.32
C ALA A 242 -2.82 12.39 -17.62
N TRP A 243 -2.60 13.66 -17.91
CA TRP A 243 -2.91 14.25 -19.20
C TRP A 243 -1.65 14.29 -20.05
N ASN A 244 -1.70 13.78 -21.27
CA ASN A 244 -0.72 14.14 -22.27
C ASN A 244 -1.38 14.99 -23.33
N THR A 245 -0.59 15.80 -24.07
CA THR A 245 -1.08 16.69 -25.13
C THR A 245 -1.68 15.95 -26.34
N SER A 246 -1.65 14.61 -26.34
CA SER A 246 -2.15 13.76 -27.44
C SER A 246 -3.43 13.00 -27.09
N GLY A 247 -4.04 13.19 -25.91
CA GLY A 247 -5.27 12.51 -25.48
C GLY A 247 -5.13 11.69 -24.20
N TRP A 248 -6.22 11.05 -23.81
CA TRP A 248 -6.32 10.25 -22.60
C TRP A 248 -5.37 9.04 -22.63
N LEU A 249 -4.60 8.88 -21.56
CA LEU A 249 -3.98 7.60 -21.25
C LEU A 249 -4.92 6.88 -20.27
N ALA A 250 -5.60 5.86 -20.74
CA ALA A 250 -6.41 4.97 -19.92
C ALA A 250 -5.50 3.97 -19.18
#